data_53a02a5b4bf2d0357dd25e2745c3e2c4
#
_entry.id   53a02a5b4bf2d0357dd25e2745c3e2c4
#
_cell.length_a   1.000
_cell.length_b   1.000
_cell.length_c   1.000
_cell.angle_alpha   90.00
_cell.angle_beta   90.00
_cell.angle_gamma   90.00
#
_symmetry.space_group_name_H-M   'P 1'
#
loop_
_entity.id
_entity.type
_entity.pdbx_description
1 polymer ?
#
loop_
_entity_poly.entity_id
_entity_poly.type
_entity_poly.pdbx_seq_one_letter_code
_entity_poly.pdbx_strand_id
1 'polypeptide(L)'
;GINYFYAIGIGKDKQAINPATLKELSVRIEKKNSGCKVTENNAPYLCGSLEELKKAFSEMAGEITRLSCKNVTVTDTLSENVDLLNKDGKPLTNASELVYTLSAVNAEGGEESIPDGTTVVYNPTTRELQLKFPDEYELGDGWTYQITVHIAPSEQAYKKYFEADETYPDRAEPDTGTHAD
;
A
#
# COMPACT_ATOMS: atom_id res chain seq x y z
N GLY A 1 24.21 -0.30 -5.16
CA GLY A 1 24.14 -0.63 -6.58
C GLY A 1 23.30 0.39 -7.34
N ILE A 2 23.25 0.27 -8.66
CA ILE A 2 22.37 1.08 -9.51
C ILE A 2 21.05 0.31 -9.62
N ASN A 3 19.94 0.94 -9.21
CA ASN A 3 18.62 0.30 -9.26
C ASN A 3 17.92 0.53 -10.61
N TYR A 4 18.10 1.72 -11.19
CA TYR A 4 17.51 2.10 -12.47
C TYR A 4 18.56 2.78 -13.35
N PHE A 5 18.53 2.50 -14.64
CA PHE A 5 19.37 3.16 -15.62
C PHE A 5 18.59 3.40 -16.92
N TYR A 6 18.52 4.65 -17.33
CA TYR A 6 17.86 5.09 -18.56
C TYR A 6 18.85 5.84 -19.43
N ALA A 7 19.02 5.40 -20.68
CA ALA A 7 19.85 6.09 -21.64
C ALA A 7 19.00 7.07 -22.46
N ILE A 8 19.40 8.34 -22.48
CA ILE A 8 18.69 9.41 -23.19
C ILE A 8 19.64 10.03 -24.20
N GLY A 9 19.25 10.05 -25.47
CA GLY A 9 19.92 10.82 -26.52
C GLY A 9 19.15 12.11 -26.80
N ILE A 10 19.80 13.25 -26.68
CA ILE A 10 19.23 14.57 -26.94
C ILE A 10 19.94 15.21 -28.13
N GLY A 11 19.15 15.64 -29.13
CA GLY A 11 19.70 16.31 -30.31
C GLY A 11 18.61 16.87 -31.20
N LYS A 12 18.93 17.98 -31.85
CA LYS A 12 18.05 18.68 -32.80
C LYS A 12 17.60 17.81 -33.97
N ASP A 13 18.43 16.84 -34.31
CA ASP A 13 18.18 15.81 -35.30
C ASP A 13 18.42 14.44 -34.66
N LYS A 14 17.34 13.64 -34.54
CA LYS A 14 17.41 12.28 -33.98
C LYS A 14 18.38 11.38 -34.73
N GLN A 15 18.63 11.67 -36.01
CA GLN A 15 19.57 10.91 -36.84
C GLN A 15 21.02 11.13 -36.42
N ALA A 16 21.33 12.26 -35.78
CA ALA A 16 22.67 12.54 -35.22
C ALA A 16 22.94 11.77 -33.91
N ILE A 17 21.91 11.19 -33.30
CA ILE A 17 22.04 10.41 -32.08
C ILE A 17 22.28 8.95 -32.47
N ASN A 18 23.39 8.38 -32.00
CA ASN A 18 23.66 6.94 -32.23
C ASN A 18 22.94 6.07 -31.20
N PRO A 19 21.77 5.49 -31.55
CA PRO A 19 20.99 4.66 -30.62
C PRO A 19 21.68 3.35 -30.24
N ALA A 20 22.53 2.84 -31.12
CA ALA A 20 23.28 1.60 -30.88
C ALA A 20 24.27 1.74 -29.72
N THR A 21 25.00 2.87 -29.66
CA THR A 21 25.92 3.17 -28.57
C THR A 21 25.19 3.31 -27.23
N LEU A 22 24.03 3.97 -27.22
CA LEU A 22 23.23 4.13 -26.01
C LEU A 22 22.66 2.80 -25.53
N LYS A 23 22.18 1.96 -26.46
CA LYS A 23 21.72 0.60 -26.16
C LYS A 23 22.85 -0.26 -25.59
N GLU A 24 24.04 -0.22 -26.19
CA GLU A 24 25.22 -0.95 -25.69
C GLU A 24 25.56 -0.53 -24.26
N LEU A 25 25.50 0.77 -23.96
CA LEU A 25 25.69 1.27 -22.59
C LEU A 25 24.70 0.69 -21.62
N SER A 26 23.40 0.67 -21.94
CA SER A 26 22.34 0.06 -21.12
C SER A 26 22.62 -1.42 -20.84
N VAL A 27 22.96 -2.19 -21.87
CA VAL A 27 23.32 -3.62 -21.74
C VAL A 27 24.53 -3.84 -20.82
N ARG A 28 25.56 -2.97 -20.94
CA ARG A 28 26.74 -3.07 -20.06
C ARG A 28 26.43 -2.77 -18.61
N ILE A 29 25.58 -1.77 -18.36
CA ILE A 29 25.16 -1.39 -17.00
C ILE A 29 24.33 -2.51 -16.37
N GLU A 30 23.34 -3.04 -17.10
CA GLU A 30 22.51 -4.16 -16.66
C GLU A 30 23.36 -5.38 -16.27
N LYS A 31 24.32 -5.76 -17.11
CA LYS A 31 25.22 -6.89 -16.83
C LYS A 31 26.10 -6.69 -15.60
N LYS A 32 26.49 -5.45 -15.30
CA LYS A 32 27.37 -5.14 -14.15
C LYS A 32 26.61 -4.96 -12.85
N ASN A 33 25.30 -4.69 -12.91
CA ASN A 33 24.47 -4.40 -11.74
C ASN A 33 23.29 -5.34 -11.74
N SER A 34 23.43 -6.50 -11.11
CA SER A 34 22.34 -7.47 -10.98
C SER A 34 21.12 -6.82 -10.35
N GLY A 35 19.96 -6.95 -11.00
CA GLY A 35 18.70 -6.32 -10.58
C GLY A 35 18.52 -4.85 -11.02
N CYS A 36 19.49 -4.27 -11.76
CA CYS A 36 19.27 -2.97 -12.36
C CYS A 36 18.14 -3.03 -13.40
N LYS A 37 17.16 -2.15 -13.27
CA LYS A 37 16.07 -2.01 -14.24
C LYS A 37 16.50 -1.07 -15.36
N VAL A 38 16.20 -1.46 -16.58
CA VAL A 38 16.43 -0.71 -17.82
C VAL A 38 15.16 -0.67 -18.63
N THR A 39 15.10 0.17 -19.65
CA THR A 39 13.97 0.17 -20.58
C THR A 39 13.79 -1.18 -21.25
N GLU A 40 12.61 -1.48 -21.73
CA GLU A 40 12.32 -2.69 -22.50
C GLU A 40 13.30 -2.84 -23.66
N ASN A 41 13.89 -4.04 -23.80
CA ASN A 41 14.92 -4.33 -24.80
C ASN A 41 16.14 -3.40 -24.78
N ASN A 42 16.43 -2.74 -23.66
CA ASN A 42 17.51 -1.75 -23.51
C ASN A 42 17.39 -0.58 -24.51
N ALA A 43 16.19 -0.25 -24.95
CA ALA A 43 15.97 0.83 -25.92
C ALA A 43 16.25 2.19 -25.27
N PRO A 44 17.05 3.07 -25.90
CA PRO A 44 17.26 4.42 -25.40
C PRO A 44 16.08 5.33 -25.73
N TYR A 45 15.86 6.36 -24.92
CA TYR A 45 14.99 7.47 -25.28
C TYR A 45 15.73 8.39 -26.27
N LEU A 46 15.09 8.71 -27.39
CA LEU A 46 15.66 9.62 -28.41
C LEU A 46 14.78 10.87 -28.48
N CYS A 47 15.29 12.00 -28.02
CA CYS A 47 14.56 13.26 -27.89
C CYS A 47 15.12 14.32 -28.85
N GLY A 48 14.32 14.68 -29.85
CA GLY A 48 14.63 15.77 -30.81
C GLY A 48 14.00 17.12 -30.41
N SER A 49 13.12 17.12 -29.42
CA SER A 49 12.42 18.30 -28.92
C SER A 49 12.31 18.31 -27.40
N LEU A 50 11.95 19.48 -26.83
CA LEU A 50 11.72 19.63 -25.40
C LEU A 50 10.49 18.83 -24.94
N GLU A 51 9.45 18.75 -25.76
CA GLU A 51 8.24 17.98 -25.49
C GLU A 51 8.55 16.48 -25.39
N GLU A 52 9.35 15.95 -26.30
CA GLU A 52 9.78 14.55 -26.25
C GLU A 52 10.65 14.26 -25.02
N LEU A 53 11.49 15.21 -24.62
CA LEU A 53 12.30 15.07 -23.41
C LEU A 53 11.41 15.08 -22.16
N LYS A 54 10.43 15.97 -22.07
CA LYS A 54 9.46 16.00 -20.97
C LYS A 54 8.68 14.68 -20.90
N LYS A 55 8.23 14.17 -22.06
CA LYS A 55 7.53 12.89 -22.14
C LYS A 55 8.40 11.74 -21.62
N ALA A 56 9.66 11.66 -22.07
CA ALA A 56 10.60 10.64 -21.60
C ALA A 56 10.80 10.69 -20.07
N PHE A 57 10.96 11.87 -19.48
CA PHE A 57 11.06 12.02 -18.03
C PHE A 57 9.78 11.63 -17.30
N SER A 58 8.62 11.95 -17.85
CA SER A 58 7.32 11.56 -17.26
C SER A 58 7.15 10.04 -17.27
N GLU A 59 7.51 9.37 -18.37
CA GLU A 59 7.46 7.91 -18.49
C GLU A 59 8.43 7.24 -17.49
N MET A 60 9.67 7.73 -17.40
CA MET A 60 10.65 7.22 -16.44
C MET A 60 10.22 7.42 -14.99
N ALA A 61 9.65 8.59 -14.66
CA ALA A 61 9.12 8.85 -13.34
C ALA A 61 7.95 7.91 -13.01
N GLY A 62 7.04 7.68 -13.97
CA GLY A 62 5.95 6.72 -13.83
C GLY A 62 6.44 5.29 -13.58
N GLU A 63 7.45 4.82 -14.32
CA GLU A 63 8.05 3.50 -14.10
C GLU A 63 8.71 3.37 -12.72
N ILE A 64 9.49 4.39 -12.30
CA ILE A 64 10.13 4.39 -10.99
C ILE A 64 9.09 4.36 -9.87
N THR A 65 8.04 5.17 -9.98
CA THR A 65 6.94 5.21 -9.01
C THR A 65 6.21 3.86 -8.93
N ARG A 66 5.87 3.28 -10.07
CA ARG A 66 5.20 1.98 -10.16
C ARG A 66 6.02 0.86 -9.52
N LEU A 67 7.32 0.81 -9.79
CA LEU A 67 8.23 -0.21 -9.22
C LEU A 67 8.50 0.02 -7.72
N SER A 68 8.27 1.24 -7.21
CA SER A 68 8.38 1.54 -5.77
C SER A 68 7.18 1.05 -4.97
N CYS A 69 6.08 0.68 -5.63
CA CYS A 69 4.84 0.16 -5.01
C CYS A 69 4.76 -1.37 -4.97
N LYS A 70 5.90 -2.07 -5.06
CA LYS A 70 6.00 -3.52 -4.83
C LYS A 70 6.43 -3.85 -3.40
N ASN A 71 6.22 -5.10 -2.98
CA ASN A 71 6.54 -5.57 -1.63
C ASN A 71 5.88 -4.76 -0.52
N VAL A 72 4.66 -4.31 -0.77
CA VAL A 72 3.97 -3.42 0.17
C VAL A 72 3.39 -4.23 1.31
N THR A 73 3.70 -3.78 2.53
CA THR A 73 3.04 -4.22 3.76
C THR A 73 2.46 -2.98 4.44
N VAL A 74 1.18 -3.03 4.74
CA VAL A 74 0.49 -2.00 5.52
C VAL A 74 0.32 -2.52 6.94
N THR A 75 0.71 -1.73 7.92
CA THR A 75 0.57 -2.08 9.34
C THR A 75 -0.24 -0.99 10.03
N ASP A 76 -1.27 -1.39 10.77
CA ASP A 76 -2.06 -0.53 11.64
C ASP A 76 -2.01 -1.07 13.06
N THR A 77 -1.76 -0.18 14.04
CA THR A 77 -1.72 -0.53 15.46
C THR A 77 -3.01 -0.09 16.12
N LEU A 78 -3.82 -1.05 16.50
CA LEU A 78 -5.10 -0.78 17.12
C LEU A 78 -4.94 -0.19 18.54
N SER A 79 -5.75 0.82 18.83
CA SER A 79 -5.85 1.38 20.18
C SER A 79 -6.25 0.30 21.21
N GLU A 80 -5.77 0.43 22.43
CA GLU A 80 -6.17 -0.40 23.56
C GLU A 80 -7.67 -0.32 23.89
N ASN A 81 -8.34 0.73 23.39
CA ASN A 81 -9.76 0.96 23.60
C ASN A 81 -10.68 0.23 22.61
N VAL A 82 -10.11 -0.56 21.68
CA VAL A 82 -10.86 -1.25 20.62
C VAL A 82 -10.47 -2.71 20.56
N ASP A 83 -11.44 -3.61 20.56
CA ASP A 83 -11.23 -5.04 20.32
C ASP A 83 -11.75 -5.44 18.95
N LEU A 84 -10.99 -6.29 18.24
CA LEU A 84 -11.46 -6.98 17.05
C LEU A 84 -12.45 -8.08 17.42
N LEU A 85 -13.48 -8.24 16.60
CA LEU A 85 -14.52 -9.25 16.81
C LEU A 85 -14.38 -10.41 15.82
N ASN A 86 -14.65 -11.61 16.32
CA ASN A 86 -14.80 -12.80 15.51
C ASN A 86 -16.19 -12.85 14.83
N LYS A 87 -16.45 -13.91 14.06
CA LYS A 87 -17.72 -14.12 13.34
C LYS A 87 -18.97 -14.15 14.26
N ASP A 88 -18.79 -14.45 15.55
CA ASP A 88 -19.87 -14.54 16.53
C ASP A 88 -20.06 -13.22 17.32
N GLY A 89 -19.37 -12.15 16.90
CA GLY A 89 -19.43 -10.82 17.52
C GLY A 89 -18.73 -10.74 18.88
N LYS A 90 -17.81 -11.67 19.17
CA LYS A 90 -17.03 -11.69 20.41
C LYS A 90 -15.59 -11.25 20.15
N PRO A 91 -14.92 -10.63 21.16
CA PRO A 91 -13.50 -10.34 21.05
C PRO A 91 -12.67 -11.56 20.65
N LEU A 92 -11.65 -11.35 19.80
CA LEU A 92 -10.77 -12.42 19.36
C LEU A 92 -10.02 -13.04 20.54
N THR A 93 -10.02 -14.35 20.61
CA THR A 93 -9.18 -15.10 21.55
C THR A 93 -7.87 -15.56 20.91
N ASN A 94 -7.87 -15.68 19.57
CA ASN A 94 -6.68 -15.93 18.82
C ASN A 94 -6.75 -15.29 17.41
N ALA A 95 -5.58 -15.10 16.77
CA ALA A 95 -5.45 -14.43 15.50
C ALA A 95 -6.19 -15.12 14.35
N SER A 96 -6.38 -16.44 14.40
CA SER A 96 -7.05 -17.20 13.34
C SER A 96 -8.58 -16.98 13.29
N GLU A 97 -9.15 -16.34 14.31
CA GLU A 97 -10.56 -15.99 14.36
C GLU A 97 -10.89 -14.68 13.64
N LEU A 98 -9.86 -13.97 13.14
CA LEU A 98 -10.02 -12.69 12.47
C LEU A 98 -10.94 -12.83 11.24
N VAL A 99 -12.01 -12.04 11.22
CA VAL A 99 -12.91 -11.89 10.08
C VAL A 99 -12.66 -10.54 9.44
N TYR A 100 -12.41 -10.55 8.15
CA TYR A 100 -12.13 -9.33 7.39
C TYR A 100 -12.66 -9.44 5.96
N THR A 101 -12.83 -8.30 5.32
CA THR A 101 -13.01 -8.19 3.88
C THR A 101 -11.95 -7.27 3.30
N LEU A 102 -11.49 -7.60 2.09
CA LEU A 102 -10.57 -6.78 1.33
C LEU A 102 -11.25 -6.29 0.07
N SER A 103 -11.05 -5.03 -0.27
CA SER A 103 -11.50 -4.45 -1.53
C SER A 103 -10.47 -3.46 -2.06
N ALA A 104 -10.47 -3.27 -3.38
CA ALA A 104 -9.73 -2.23 -4.05
C ALA A 104 -10.70 -1.45 -4.94
N VAL A 105 -10.75 -0.14 -4.77
CA VAL A 105 -11.63 0.75 -5.52
C VAL A 105 -10.85 1.94 -6.06
N ASN A 106 -11.16 2.37 -7.27
CA ASN A 106 -10.60 3.60 -7.84
C ASN A 106 -11.50 4.82 -7.57
N ALA A 107 -11.03 6.00 -7.92
CA ALA A 107 -11.77 7.26 -7.73
C ALA A 107 -13.10 7.32 -8.51
N GLU A 108 -13.28 6.46 -9.53
CA GLU A 108 -14.46 6.38 -10.38
C GLU A 108 -15.45 5.31 -9.90
N GLY A 109 -15.13 4.61 -8.80
CA GLY A 109 -15.94 3.53 -8.24
C GLY A 109 -15.76 2.20 -8.95
N GLY A 110 -14.75 2.05 -9.81
CA GLY A 110 -14.36 0.77 -10.38
C GLY A 110 -13.76 -0.13 -9.29
N GLU A 111 -14.03 -1.44 -9.37
CA GLU A 111 -13.50 -2.44 -8.44
C GLU A 111 -12.41 -3.27 -9.11
N GLU A 112 -11.39 -3.63 -8.35
CA GLU A 112 -10.34 -4.57 -8.75
C GLU A 112 -10.31 -5.75 -7.78
N SER A 113 -10.05 -6.94 -8.31
CA SER A 113 -9.87 -8.11 -7.46
C SER A 113 -8.54 -8.03 -6.71
N ILE A 114 -8.59 -8.31 -5.42
CA ILE A 114 -7.39 -8.44 -4.60
C ILE A 114 -6.58 -9.65 -5.09
N PRO A 115 -5.26 -9.51 -5.30
CA PRO A 115 -4.45 -10.59 -5.85
C PRO A 115 -4.37 -11.79 -4.90
N ASP A 116 -4.38 -12.97 -5.49
CA ASP A 116 -4.14 -14.22 -4.76
C ASP A 116 -2.79 -14.17 -4.02
N GLY A 117 -2.77 -14.69 -2.79
CA GLY A 117 -1.58 -14.63 -1.93
C GLY A 117 -1.48 -13.37 -1.07
N THR A 118 -2.43 -12.44 -1.17
CA THR A 118 -2.56 -11.36 -0.18
C THR A 118 -2.94 -11.94 1.18
N THR A 119 -2.22 -11.54 2.23
CA THR A 119 -2.43 -12.05 3.58
C THR A 119 -2.79 -10.93 4.55
N VAL A 120 -3.71 -11.24 5.47
CA VAL A 120 -4.04 -10.37 6.59
C VAL A 120 -3.72 -11.12 7.87
N VAL A 121 -2.92 -10.52 8.73
CA VAL A 121 -2.48 -11.12 10.00
C VAL A 121 -2.71 -10.11 11.12
N TYR A 122 -3.23 -10.59 12.24
CA TYR A 122 -3.33 -9.82 13.46
C TYR A 122 -2.42 -10.40 14.54
N ASN A 123 -1.60 -9.53 15.16
CA ASN A 123 -0.78 -9.89 16.30
C ASN A 123 -1.47 -9.34 17.58
N PRO A 124 -2.06 -10.20 18.44
CA PRO A 124 -2.77 -9.74 19.63
C PRO A 124 -1.83 -9.14 20.70
N THR A 125 -0.55 -9.50 20.69
CA THR A 125 0.43 -8.98 21.66
C THR A 125 0.82 -7.53 21.34
N THR A 126 1.09 -7.22 20.07
CA THR A 126 1.43 -5.87 19.62
C THR A 126 0.22 -5.08 19.18
N ARG A 127 -0.95 -5.73 19.07
CA ARG A 127 -2.20 -5.19 18.55
C ARG A 127 -2.09 -4.68 17.10
N GLU A 128 -1.16 -5.25 16.34
CA GLU A 128 -0.90 -4.88 14.96
C GLU A 128 -1.71 -5.74 13.99
N LEU A 129 -2.41 -5.06 13.10
CA LEU A 129 -3.07 -5.63 11.93
C LEU A 129 -2.17 -5.37 10.72
N GLN A 130 -1.73 -6.42 10.05
CA GLN A 130 -0.87 -6.33 8.88
C GLN A 130 -1.60 -6.85 7.64
N LEU A 131 -1.59 -6.06 6.57
CA LEU A 131 -1.97 -6.44 5.22
C LEU A 131 -0.69 -6.53 4.39
N LYS A 132 -0.35 -7.71 3.91
CA LYS A 132 0.80 -7.94 3.04
C LYS A 132 0.35 -8.39 1.66
N PHE A 133 0.76 -7.65 0.64
CA PHE A 133 0.58 -8.03 -0.77
C PHE A 133 1.68 -8.99 -1.23
N PRO A 134 1.44 -9.81 -2.28
CA PRO A 134 2.49 -10.62 -2.89
C PRO A 134 3.66 -9.76 -3.35
N ASP A 135 4.87 -10.29 -3.22
CA ASP A 135 6.11 -9.54 -3.45
C ASP A 135 6.20 -8.92 -4.85
N GLU A 136 5.66 -9.58 -5.87
CA GLU A 136 5.66 -9.09 -7.25
C GLU A 136 4.41 -8.28 -7.64
N TYR A 137 3.44 -8.15 -6.73
CA TYR A 137 2.24 -7.36 -7.01
C TYR A 137 2.56 -5.87 -6.95
N GLU A 138 2.14 -5.17 -7.99
CA GLU A 138 2.23 -3.71 -8.07
C GLU A 138 0.89 -3.09 -7.65
N LEU A 139 0.91 -2.24 -6.62
CA LEU A 139 -0.28 -1.45 -6.28
C LEU A 139 -0.64 -0.53 -7.45
N GLY A 140 -1.91 -0.52 -7.82
CA GLY A 140 -2.43 0.34 -8.89
C GLY A 140 -2.39 1.82 -8.49
N ASP A 141 -1.95 2.68 -9.43
CA ASP A 141 -2.03 4.12 -9.24
C ASP A 141 -3.50 4.59 -9.23
N GLY A 142 -3.85 5.42 -8.26
CA GLY A 142 -5.22 5.91 -8.08
C GLY A 142 -6.19 4.89 -7.47
N TRP A 143 -5.72 3.73 -7.01
CA TRP A 143 -6.51 2.73 -6.29
C TRP A 143 -6.44 2.91 -4.79
N THR A 144 -7.56 2.73 -4.12
CA THR A 144 -7.67 2.66 -2.66
C THR A 144 -7.89 1.22 -2.25
N TYR A 145 -6.95 0.68 -1.47
CA TYR A 145 -7.05 -0.66 -0.91
C TYR A 145 -7.61 -0.57 0.51
N GLN A 146 -8.68 -1.29 0.77
CA GLN A 146 -9.40 -1.24 2.03
C GLN A 146 -9.43 -2.60 2.70
N ILE A 147 -9.18 -2.60 4.01
CA ILE A 147 -9.48 -3.72 4.89
C ILE A 147 -10.62 -3.31 5.82
N THR A 148 -11.65 -4.12 5.87
CA THR A 148 -12.79 -3.92 6.78
C THR A 148 -12.81 -5.04 7.80
N VAL A 149 -12.87 -4.66 9.08
CA VAL A 149 -12.93 -5.57 10.24
C VAL A 149 -14.08 -5.16 11.15
N HIS A 150 -14.57 -6.08 11.94
CA HIS A 150 -15.56 -5.80 12.97
C HIS A 150 -14.87 -5.46 14.28
N ILE A 151 -15.32 -4.40 14.94
CA ILE A 151 -14.75 -3.89 16.18
C ILE A 151 -15.81 -3.63 17.23
N ALA A 152 -15.40 -3.64 18.51
CA ALA A 152 -16.17 -3.14 19.63
C ALA A 152 -15.28 -2.35 20.60
N PRO A 153 -15.84 -1.50 21.48
CA PRO A 153 -15.08 -0.96 22.59
C PRO A 153 -14.53 -2.08 23.48
N SER A 154 -13.27 -1.96 23.88
CA SER A 154 -12.62 -2.92 24.78
C SER A 154 -13.06 -2.72 26.23
N GLU A 155 -12.80 -3.71 27.08
CA GLU A 155 -12.98 -3.58 28.53
C GLU A 155 -12.22 -2.37 29.09
N GLN A 156 -11.04 -2.07 28.53
CA GLN A 156 -10.24 -0.89 28.88
C GLN A 156 -10.98 0.43 28.56
N ALA A 157 -11.67 0.49 27.41
CA ALA A 157 -12.47 1.68 27.06
C ALA A 157 -13.59 1.91 28.06
N TYR A 158 -14.30 0.85 28.44
CA TYR A 158 -15.34 0.94 29.46
C TYR A 158 -14.79 1.40 30.82
N LYS A 159 -13.68 0.83 31.28
CA LYS A 159 -13.04 1.25 32.52
C LYS A 159 -12.70 2.75 32.50
N LYS A 160 -12.06 3.22 31.43
CA LYS A 160 -11.74 4.65 31.28
C LYS A 160 -12.97 5.54 31.26
N TYR A 161 -14.05 5.07 30.65
CA TYR A 161 -15.31 5.82 30.63
C TYR A 161 -15.89 5.97 32.03
N PHE A 162 -15.92 4.90 32.82
CA PHE A 162 -16.45 4.93 34.21
C PHE A 162 -15.53 5.75 35.13
N GLU A 163 -14.21 5.63 35.02
CA GLU A 163 -13.26 6.45 35.78
C GLU A 163 -13.42 7.96 35.46
N ALA A 164 -13.72 8.30 34.20
CA ALA A 164 -14.00 9.67 33.82
C ALA A 164 -15.36 10.16 34.34
N ASP A 165 -16.31 9.28 34.51
CA ASP A 165 -17.65 9.63 35.03
C ASP A 165 -17.64 9.92 36.53
N GLU A 166 -16.77 9.28 37.33
CA GLU A 166 -16.54 9.60 38.73
C GLU A 166 -16.06 11.04 38.92
N THR A 167 -15.40 11.65 37.95
CA THR A 167 -14.95 13.05 37.96
C THR A 167 -16.05 14.05 37.61
N TYR A 168 -17.21 13.57 37.12
CA TYR A 168 -18.37 14.38 36.73
C TYR A 168 -19.65 13.83 37.38
N PRO A 169 -19.83 14.05 38.68
CA PRO A 169 -20.93 13.47 39.46
C PRO A 169 -22.34 13.88 39.01
N ASP A 170 -22.45 14.90 38.15
CA ASP A 170 -23.71 15.35 37.58
C ASP A 170 -24.13 14.59 36.30
N ARG A 171 -23.33 13.64 35.86
CA ARG A 171 -23.68 12.79 34.74
C ARG A 171 -24.71 11.74 35.19
N ALA A 172 -25.84 11.62 34.47
CA ALA A 172 -26.77 10.54 34.67
C ALA A 172 -26.08 9.17 34.67
N GLU A 173 -26.44 8.28 35.56
CA GLU A 173 -25.87 6.94 35.59
C GLU A 173 -25.90 6.33 34.18
N PRO A 174 -24.77 5.69 33.77
CA PRO A 174 -24.72 5.09 32.43
C PRO A 174 -25.90 4.12 32.31
N ASP A 175 -26.64 4.28 31.23
CA ASP A 175 -27.71 3.39 30.88
C ASP A 175 -27.22 1.95 30.85
N THR A 176 -27.64 1.14 31.81
CA THR A 176 -27.23 -0.26 31.94
C THR A 176 -27.84 -1.16 30.85
N GLY A 177 -28.50 -0.58 29.83
CA GLY A 177 -29.02 -1.31 28.68
C GLY A 177 -30.28 -2.14 29.00
N THR A 178 -30.87 -1.98 30.20
CA THR A 178 -32.17 -2.57 30.52
C THR A 178 -33.28 -1.60 30.21
N HIS A 179 -33.42 -1.21 28.94
CA HIS A 179 -34.66 -0.70 28.44
C HIS A 179 -35.59 -1.91 28.21
N ALA A 180 -36.46 -2.17 29.16
CA ALA A 180 -37.64 -2.97 28.89
C ALA A 180 -38.61 -2.07 28.13
N ASP A 181 -38.89 -2.41 26.89
CA ASP A 181 -40.07 -1.98 26.15
C ASP A 181 -41.29 -2.76 26.64
#